data_164d5ae3dd4d277741e724c116e1a8df
#
_entry.id   164d5ae3dd4d277741e724c116e1a8df
#
_cell.length_a   1.000
_cell.length_b   1.000
_cell.length_c   1.000
_cell.angle_alpha   90.00
_cell.angle_beta   90.00
_cell.angle_gamma   90.00
#
_symmetry.space_group_name_H-M   'P 1'
#
loop_
_entity.id
_entity.type
_entity.pdbx_description
1 polymer ?
#
loop_
_entity_poly.entity_id
_entity_poly.type
_entity_poly.pdbx_seq_one_letter_code
_entity_poly.pdbx_strand_id
1 'polypeptide(L)'
;VIRTTGSWYDVRTNAGETVKCRIRGRLRLKGVRSTNPVVVGDRVVCERDEEDAGVICEVVPRRNYIIRRASNLSKESHIIAANLDRALLVVTLFSPVTAPEFIDRFLVTCEAYRVPVTILLAKADLAAQDPEAVAAFKATYESAGYSVLEFSAFDGTGIEAVRELLKGHTTLLAGNSGVGKSTLAGTVE
;
A
#
# COMPACT_ATOMS: atom_id res chain seq x y z
N VAL A 1 -0.54 14.11 0.36
CA VAL A 1 0.18 13.70 1.59
C VAL A 1 1.08 12.53 1.27
N ILE A 2 2.37 12.66 1.53
CA ILE A 2 3.37 11.62 1.23
C ILE A 2 3.92 10.95 2.49
N ARG A 3 3.76 11.59 3.65
CA ARG A 3 4.22 11.06 4.94
C ARG A 3 3.38 11.62 6.07
N THR A 4 3.17 10.82 7.10
CA THR A 4 2.51 11.23 8.36
C THR A 4 3.44 10.92 9.52
N THR A 5 3.64 11.86 10.44
CA THR A 5 4.49 11.70 11.62
C THR A 5 3.82 12.40 12.80
N GLY A 6 3.07 11.65 13.61
CA GLY A 6 2.30 12.22 14.71
C GLY A 6 1.30 13.26 14.23
N SER A 7 1.49 14.52 14.63
CA SER A 7 0.61 15.65 14.25
C SER A 7 1.06 16.38 12.98
N TRP A 8 2.14 15.92 12.34
CA TRP A 8 2.71 16.54 11.17
C TRP A 8 2.54 15.68 9.92
N TYR A 9 2.36 16.37 8.80
CA TYR A 9 2.14 15.79 7.48
C TYR A 9 3.10 16.41 6.48
N ASP A 10 3.85 15.58 5.76
CA ASP A 10 4.62 16.04 4.62
C ASP A 10 3.72 16.02 3.39
N VAL A 11 3.49 17.18 2.80
CA VAL A 11 2.63 17.37 1.63
C VAL A 11 3.49 17.77 0.45
N ARG A 12 3.40 17.02 -0.64
CA ARG A 12 4.03 17.39 -1.91
C ARG A 12 3.10 18.32 -2.67
N THR A 13 3.59 19.50 -3.01
CA THR A 13 2.86 20.50 -3.81
C THR A 13 2.83 20.11 -5.29
N ASN A 14 1.99 20.76 -6.08
CA ASN A 14 1.96 20.59 -7.53
C ASN A 14 3.28 21.02 -8.20
N ALA A 15 4.06 21.89 -7.57
CA ALA A 15 5.40 22.29 -8.02
C ALA A 15 6.50 21.28 -7.65
N GLY A 16 6.16 20.20 -6.94
CA GLY A 16 7.09 19.15 -6.52
C GLY A 16 7.80 19.42 -5.19
N GLU A 17 7.54 20.54 -4.54
CA GLU A 17 8.10 20.87 -3.24
C GLU A 17 7.42 20.07 -2.13
N THR A 18 8.17 19.74 -1.08
CA THR A 18 7.61 19.12 0.13
C THR A 18 7.49 20.15 1.23
N VAL A 19 6.25 20.35 1.71
CA VAL A 19 5.91 21.28 2.78
C VAL A 19 5.43 20.51 3.99
N LYS A 20 5.94 20.84 5.18
CA LYS A 20 5.43 20.32 6.44
C LYS A 20 4.14 21.07 6.80
N CYS A 21 3.09 20.29 7.03
CA CYS A 21 1.77 20.80 7.35
C CYS A 21 1.25 20.26 8.66
N ARG A 22 0.37 21.01 9.30
CA ARG A 22 -0.47 20.57 10.43
C ARG A 22 -1.94 20.70 10.06
N ILE A 23 -2.83 20.08 10.80
CA ILE A 23 -4.27 20.20 10.58
C ILE A 23 -4.80 21.43 11.32
N ARG A 24 -5.65 22.22 10.66
CA ARG A 24 -6.38 23.32 11.28
C ARG A 24 -7.59 22.82 12.05
N GLY A 25 -7.55 22.85 13.38
CA GLY A 25 -8.68 22.54 14.25
C GLY A 25 -9.24 21.13 14.04
N ARG A 26 -10.56 20.98 14.16
CA ARG A 26 -11.28 19.73 13.89
C ARG A 26 -11.64 19.64 12.41
N LEU A 27 -10.78 19.03 11.60
CA LEU A 27 -11.14 18.62 10.24
C LEU A 27 -12.23 17.53 10.32
N ARG A 28 -13.47 17.91 10.01
CA ARG A 28 -14.57 16.96 9.92
C ARG A 28 -14.59 16.35 8.52
N LEU A 29 -14.07 15.15 8.37
CA LEU A 29 -14.33 14.34 7.19
C LEU A 29 -15.79 13.87 7.27
N LYS A 30 -16.63 14.32 6.35
CA LYS A 30 -18.01 13.83 6.24
C LYS A 30 -17.97 12.32 5.94
N GLY A 31 -18.47 11.51 6.86
CA GLY A 31 -18.77 10.11 6.62
C GLY A 31 -17.74 9.07 7.06
N VAL A 32 -16.54 9.43 7.53
CA VAL A 32 -15.55 8.47 8.00
C VAL A 32 -15.21 8.70 9.48
N ARG A 33 -15.60 7.76 10.33
CA ARG A 33 -15.13 7.70 11.73
C ARG A 33 -13.73 7.06 11.71
N SER A 34 -12.70 7.86 11.55
CA SER A 34 -11.31 7.43 11.62
C SER A 34 -10.57 8.24 12.67
N THR A 35 -9.69 7.59 13.42
CA THR A 35 -8.76 8.24 14.35
C THR A 35 -7.76 9.14 13.65
N ASN A 36 -7.45 8.85 12.37
CA ASN A 36 -6.58 9.68 11.54
C ASN A 36 -7.39 10.37 10.44
N PRO A 37 -7.67 11.69 10.57
CA PRO A 37 -8.44 12.42 9.57
C PRO A 37 -7.72 12.54 8.22
N VAL A 38 -6.38 12.54 8.22
CA VAL A 38 -5.52 12.65 7.04
C VAL A 38 -4.55 11.47 7.01
N VAL A 39 -4.43 10.84 5.84
CA VAL A 39 -3.56 9.67 5.64
C VAL A 39 -2.66 9.85 4.41
N VAL A 40 -1.65 9.00 4.28
CA VAL A 40 -0.80 8.97 3.09
C VAL A 40 -1.66 8.69 1.85
N GLY A 41 -1.42 9.44 0.77
CA GLY A 41 -2.19 9.39 -0.47
C GLY A 41 -3.34 10.40 -0.53
N ASP A 42 -3.73 11.02 0.58
CA ASP A 42 -4.74 12.08 0.54
C ASP A 42 -4.28 13.28 -0.29
N ARG A 43 -5.20 13.81 -1.09
CA ARG A 43 -5.08 15.12 -1.68
C ARG A 43 -5.71 16.13 -0.73
N VAL A 44 -4.98 17.20 -0.45
CA VAL A 44 -5.36 18.19 0.55
C VAL A 44 -5.23 19.59 -0.01
N VAL A 45 -6.04 20.50 0.52
CA VAL A 45 -5.89 21.94 0.32
C VAL A 45 -5.13 22.47 1.53
N CYS A 46 -4.00 23.14 1.27
CA CYS A 46 -3.15 23.73 2.29
C CYS A 46 -3.07 25.24 2.10
N GLU A 47 -3.07 25.95 3.21
CA GLU A 47 -2.75 27.37 3.31
C GLU A 47 -1.45 27.55 4.11
N ARG A 48 -0.82 28.72 4.04
CA ARG A 48 0.27 29.09 4.93
C ARG A 48 -0.30 29.90 6.09
N ASP A 49 0.17 29.65 7.29
CA ASP A 49 -0.18 30.45 8.45
C ASP A 49 0.76 31.68 8.59
N GLU A 50 0.56 32.46 9.65
CA GLU A 50 1.35 33.66 9.92
C GLU A 50 2.83 33.37 10.16
N GLU A 51 3.17 32.14 10.54
CA GLU A 51 4.54 31.64 10.75
C GLU A 51 5.12 30.93 9.52
N ASP A 52 4.46 31.05 8.36
CA ASP A 52 4.82 30.39 7.09
C ASP A 52 4.78 28.84 7.15
N ALA A 53 4.13 28.27 8.15
CA ALA A 53 3.89 26.83 8.24
C ALA A 53 2.68 26.43 7.41
N GLY A 54 2.73 25.22 6.82
CA GLY A 54 1.62 24.68 6.08
C GLY A 54 0.46 24.25 7.00
N VAL A 55 -0.76 24.60 6.63
CA VAL A 55 -1.97 24.23 7.36
C VAL A 55 -2.94 23.54 6.41
N ILE A 56 -3.29 22.29 6.72
CA ILE A 56 -4.29 21.53 5.97
C ILE A 56 -5.69 22.03 6.38
N CYS A 57 -6.40 22.58 5.41
CA CYS A 57 -7.74 23.14 5.60
C CYS A 57 -8.83 22.19 5.12
N GLU A 58 -8.55 21.39 4.10
CA GLU A 58 -9.52 20.49 3.49
C GLU A 58 -8.84 19.21 3.00
N VAL A 59 -9.56 18.09 3.06
CA VAL A 59 -9.20 16.83 2.41
C VAL A 59 -10.16 16.62 1.24
N VAL A 60 -9.60 16.52 0.04
CA VAL A 60 -10.35 16.24 -1.18
C VAL A 60 -10.99 14.84 -1.08
N PRO A 61 -12.22 14.63 -1.57
CA PRO A 61 -12.86 13.32 -1.56
C PRO A 61 -11.95 12.21 -2.11
N ARG A 62 -11.86 11.12 -1.35
CA ARG A 62 -11.02 9.97 -1.71
C ARG A 62 -11.67 9.17 -2.82
N ARG A 63 -10.89 8.74 -3.81
CA ARG A 63 -11.32 7.79 -4.84
C ARG A 63 -11.48 6.38 -4.25
N ASN A 64 -10.55 5.98 -3.43
CA ASN A 64 -10.53 4.72 -2.67
C ASN A 64 -9.63 4.86 -1.44
N TYR A 65 -9.63 3.86 -0.60
CA TYR A 65 -8.73 3.75 0.56
C TYR A 65 -8.69 2.30 1.03
N ILE A 66 -7.70 1.95 1.85
CA ILE A 66 -7.58 0.65 2.50
C ILE A 66 -7.63 0.86 4.02
N ILE A 67 -8.40 0.02 4.70
CA ILE A 67 -8.48 0.00 6.16
C ILE A 67 -7.72 -1.20 6.74
N ARG A 68 -7.21 -1.00 7.94
CA ARG A 68 -6.81 -2.06 8.85
C ARG A 68 -7.78 -2.07 10.02
N ARG A 69 -8.43 -3.20 10.26
CA ARG A 69 -9.22 -3.37 11.49
C ARG A 69 -8.26 -3.46 12.67
N ALA A 70 -8.54 -2.71 13.74
CA ALA A 70 -7.87 -2.91 15.01
C ALA A 70 -8.23 -4.30 15.55
N SER A 71 -7.24 -5.02 16.05
CA SER A 71 -7.40 -6.36 16.64
C SER A 71 -8.19 -6.36 17.95
N ASN A 72 -8.42 -5.20 18.54
CA ASN A 72 -9.16 -5.05 19.80
C ASN A 72 -10.52 -4.42 19.52
N LEU A 73 -11.52 -4.83 20.26
CA LEU A 73 -12.92 -4.42 20.41
C LEU A 73 -13.32 -2.95 20.09
N SER A 74 -12.39 -2.10 19.68
CA SER A 74 -12.68 -0.76 19.21
C SER A 74 -13.36 -0.82 17.83
N LYS A 75 -14.52 -0.19 17.72
CA LYS A 75 -15.27 -0.01 16.46
C LYS A 75 -14.55 0.93 15.47
N GLU A 76 -13.30 1.29 15.73
CA GLU A 76 -12.52 2.23 14.95
C GLU A 76 -11.67 1.49 13.92
N SER A 77 -11.86 1.82 12.67
CA SER A 77 -11.03 1.36 11.57
C SER A 77 -9.93 2.39 11.30
N HIS A 78 -8.70 1.92 11.15
CA HIS A 78 -7.59 2.77 10.74
C HIS A 78 -7.43 2.72 9.22
N ILE A 79 -7.57 3.86 8.57
CA ILE A 79 -7.21 3.97 7.16
C ILE A 79 -5.69 3.97 7.05
N ILE A 80 -5.15 3.07 6.22
CA ILE A 80 -3.71 2.94 6.02
C ILE A 80 -3.23 3.89 4.94
N ALA A 81 -3.93 3.95 3.82
CA ALA A 81 -3.61 4.77 2.66
C ALA A 81 -4.86 5.05 1.83
N ALA A 82 -4.82 6.13 1.04
CA ALA A 82 -5.91 6.56 0.18
C ALA A 82 -5.43 6.85 -1.25
N ASN A 83 -6.38 6.91 -2.18
CA ASN A 83 -6.16 7.23 -3.59
C ASN A 83 -5.11 6.33 -4.25
N LEU A 84 -5.21 5.03 -3.99
CA LEU A 84 -4.33 4.01 -4.52
C LEU A 84 -4.71 3.66 -5.96
N ASP A 85 -3.72 3.52 -6.82
CA ASP A 85 -3.91 2.99 -8.18
C ASP A 85 -3.91 1.47 -8.15
N ARG A 86 -3.12 0.86 -7.27
CA ARG A 86 -3.03 -0.59 -7.07
C ARG A 86 -2.40 -0.97 -5.74
N ALA A 87 -2.45 -2.26 -5.42
CA ALA A 87 -1.67 -2.87 -4.37
C ALA A 87 -0.79 -3.99 -4.95
N LEU A 88 0.42 -4.13 -4.43
CA LEU A 88 1.29 -5.27 -4.66
C LEU A 88 1.33 -6.08 -3.37
N LEU A 89 0.80 -7.30 -3.41
CA LEU A 89 0.82 -8.22 -2.29
C LEU A 89 2.04 -9.14 -2.41
N VAL A 90 3.04 -8.90 -1.58
CA VAL A 90 4.27 -9.71 -1.55
C VAL A 90 4.05 -10.94 -0.69
N VAL A 91 4.20 -12.11 -1.29
CA VAL A 91 4.01 -13.42 -0.69
C VAL A 91 5.21 -14.31 -0.95
N THR A 92 5.37 -15.34 -0.14
CA THR A 92 6.41 -16.36 -0.30
C THR A 92 5.82 -17.74 -0.05
N LEU A 93 6.27 -18.73 -0.83
CA LEU A 93 5.94 -20.15 -0.61
C LEU A 93 6.88 -20.77 0.42
N PHE A 94 8.09 -20.20 0.58
CA PHE A 94 9.13 -20.72 1.47
C PHE A 94 9.75 -19.58 2.28
N SER A 95 10.08 -19.84 3.53
CA SER A 95 10.93 -18.99 4.41
C SER A 95 10.64 -17.48 4.43
N PRO A 96 9.53 -17.01 4.98
CA PRO A 96 8.43 -17.73 5.62
C PRO A 96 7.36 -18.18 4.61
N VAL A 97 6.55 -19.16 4.95
CA VAL A 97 5.36 -19.52 4.18
C VAL A 97 4.27 -18.47 4.44
N THR A 98 3.69 -17.93 3.38
CA THR A 98 2.52 -17.05 3.48
C THR A 98 1.25 -17.91 3.49
N ALA A 99 0.46 -17.82 4.56
CA ALA A 99 -0.77 -18.57 4.69
C ALA A 99 -1.80 -18.11 3.64
N PRO A 100 -2.46 -19.03 2.92
CA PRO A 100 -3.49 -18.72 1.92
C PRO A 100 -4.61 -17.84 2.49
N GLU A 101 -5.02 -18.06 3.73
CA GLU A 101 -6.06 -17.27 4.39
C GLU A 101 -5.70 -15.80 4.56
N PHE A 102 -4.41 -15.49 4.68
CA PHE A 102 -3.94 -14.12 4.69
C PHE A 102 -4.08 -13.49 3.30
N ILE A 103 -3.67 -14.22 2.25
CA ILE A 103 -3.77 -13.77 0.87
C ILE A 103 -5.23 -13.50 0.52
N ASP A 104 -6.10 -14.47 0.75
CA ASP A 104 -7.52 -14.39 0.41
C ASP A 104 -8.22 -13.22 1.13
N ARG A 105 -7.96 -13.04 2.43
CA ARG A 105 -8.52 -11.90 3.17
C ARG A 105 -8.04 -10.55 2.65
N PHE A 106 -6.77 -10.46 2.24
CA PHE A 106 -6.24 -9.24 1.67
C PHE A 106 -6.90 -8.93 0.32
N LEU A 107 -7.02 -9.95 -0.56
CA LEU A 107 -7.66 -9.80 -1.86
C LEU A 107 -9.11 -9.36 -1.73
N VAL A 108 -9.90 -10.01 -0.86
CA VAL A 108 -11.30 -9.64 -0.59
C VAL A 108 -11.40 -8.20 -0.07
N THR A 109 -10.48 -7.80 0.81
CA THR A 109 -10.45 -6.41 1.31
C THR A 109 -10.21 -5.42 0.18
N CYS A 110 -9.24 -5.69 -0.68
CA CYS A 110 -8.92 -4.81 -1.81
C CYS A 110 -10.07 -4.73 -2.81
N GLU A 111 -10.76 -5.83 -3.10
CA GLU A 111 -11.98 -5.84 -3.92
C GLU A 111 -13.06 -4.94 -3.32
N ALA A 112 -13.33 -5.07 -2.02
CA ALA A 112 -14.34 -4.27 -1.32
C ALA A 112 -14.05 -2.76 -1.40
N TYR A 113 -12.79 -2.37 -1.46
CA TYR A 113 -12.35 -0.98 -1.54
C TYR A 113 -11.92 -0.54 -2.95
N ARG A 114 -12.14 -1.37 -3.97
CA ARG A 114 -11.83 -1.08 -5.39
C ARG A 114 -10.35 -0.74 -5.62
N VAL A 115 -9.48 -1.51 -5.02
CA VAL A 115 -8.03 -1.42 -5.23
C VAL A 115 -7.56 -2.66 -5.99
N PRO A 116 -7.13 -2.52 -7.26
CA PRO A 116 -6.57 -3.64 -8.02
C PRO A 116 -5.34 -4.22 -7.35
N VAL A 117 -5.21 -5.56 -7.35
CA VAL A 117 -4.08 -6.25 -6.72
C VAL A 117 -3.30 -7.06 -7.75
N THR A 118 -1.98 -6.96 -7.70
CA THR A 118 -1.05 -7.93 -8.31
C THR A 118 -0.33 -8.66 -7.18
N ILE A 119 -0.26 -9.99 -7.28
CA ILE A 119 0.48 -10.82 -6.33
C ILE A 119 1.93 -10.91 -6.81
N LEU A 120 2.86 -10.58 -5.91
CA LEU A 120 4.30 -10.77 -6.14
C LEU A 120 4.77 -11.99 -5.36
N LEU A 121 5.07 -13.07 -6.07
CA LEU A 121 5.68 -14.26 -5.50
C LEU A 121 7.18 -14.00 -5.34
N ALA A 122 7.57 -13.59 -4.14
CA ALA A 122 8.95 -13.26 -3.81
C ALA A 122 9.80 -14.49 -3.54
N LYS A 123 11.11 -14.31 -3.58
CA LYS A 123 12.12 -15.36 -3.42
C LYS A 123 11.96 -16.46 -4.48
N ALA A 124 11.80 -16.04 -5.72
CA ALA A 124 11.67 -16.94 -6.87
C ALA A 124 12.86 -17.91 -6.99
N ASP A 125 14.06 -17.48 -6.57
CA ASP A 125 15.25 -18.31 -6.44
C ASP A 125 15.05 -19.54 -5.54
N LEU A 126 14.33 -19.39 -4.42
CA LEU A 126 13.94 -20.50 -3.54
C LEU A 126 12.77 -21.30 -4.11
N ALA A 127 11.80 -20.61 -4.71
CA ALA A 127 10.62 -21.22 -5.30
C ALA A 127 10.97 -22.12 -6.49
N ALA A 128 12.05 -21.84 -7.20
CA ALA A 128 12.55 -22.68 -8.30
C ALA A 128 12.91 -24.13 -7.87
N GLN A 129 13.04 -24.39 -6.56
CA GLN A 129 13.26 -25.73 -6.02
C GLN A 129 12.00 -26.61 -6.04
N ASP A 130 10.81 -26.00 -6.14
CA ASP A 130 9.52 -26.72 -6.24
C ASP A 130 8.63 -26.06 -7.32
N PRO A 131 8.89 -26.34 -8.61
CA PRO A 131 8.12 -25.78 -9.71
C PRO A 131 6.63 -26.18 -9.68
N GLU A 132 6.30 -27.34 -9.11
CA GLU A 132 4.90 -27.79 -9.00
C GLU A 132 4.13 -26.94 -8.01
N ALA A 133 4.72 -26.59 -6.87
CA ALA A 133 4.11 -25.68 -5.89
C ALA A 133 3.89 -24.27 -6.50
N VAL A 134 4.85 -23.77 -7.25
CA VAL A 134 4.73 -22.49 -7.98
C VAL A 134 3.60 -22.54 -8.99
N ALA A 135 3.53 -23.58 -9.81
CA ALA A 135 2.50 -23.75 -10.83
C ALA A 135 1.10 -23.85 -10.19
N ALA A 136 0.96 -24.62 -9.11
CA ALA A 136 -0.30 -24.74 -8.38
C ALA A 136 -0.75 -23.42 -7.76
N PHE A 137 0.18 -22.66 -7.17
CA PHE A 137 -0.09 -21.34 -6.62
C PHE A 137 -0.58 -20.36 -7.71
N LYS A 138 0.14 -20.26 -8.82
CA LYS A 138 -0.23 -19.41 -9.95
C LYS A 138 -1.60 -19.80 -10.51
N ALA A 139 -1.84 -21.08 -10.76
CA ALA A 139 -3.11 -21.57 -11.27
C ALA A 139 -4.29 -21.18 -10.35
N THR A 140 -4.12 -21.28 -9.05
CA THR A 140 -5.14 -20.91 -8.06
C THR A 140 -5.55 -19.44 -8.19
N TYR A 141 -4.60 -18.51 -8.17
CA TYR A 141 -4.92 -17.09 -8.15
C TYR A 141 -5.18 -16.50 -9.54
N GLU A 142 -4.51 -16.99 -10.57
CA GLU A 142 -4.77 -16.57 -11.96
C GLU A 142 -6.15 -17.01 -12.44
N SER A 143 -6.64 -18.20 -12.03
CA SER A 143 -8.01 -18.63 -12.31
C SER A 143 -9.06 -17.74 -11.65
N ALA A 144 -8.71 -17.09 -10.53
CA ALA A 144 -9.55 -16.12 -9.85
C ALA A 144 -9.43 -14.70 -10.44
N GLY A 145 -8.61 -14.50 -11.48
CA GLY A 145 -8.44 -13.22 -12.19
C GLY A 145 -7.31 -12.34 -11.68
N TYR A 146 -6.44 -12.84 -10.79
CA TYR A 146 -5.30 -12.08 -10.29
C TYR A 146 -4.03 -12.36 -11.07
N SER A 147 -3.26 -11.34 -11.39
CA SER A 147 -1.92 -11.52 -11.96
C SER A 147 -0.94 -11.94 -10.87
N VAL A 148 -0.10 -12.94 -11.17
CA VAL A 148 0.99 -13.39 -10.30
C VAL A 148 2.31 -13.18 -11.01
N LEU A 149 3.21 -12.38 -10.42
CA LEU A 149 4.56 -12.17 -10.91
C LEU A 149 5.57 -12.78 -9.95
N GLU A 150 6.54 -13.50 -10.51
CA GLU A 150 7.67 -14.01 -9.76
C GLU A 150 8.75 -12.93 -9.64
N PHE A 151 9.36 -12.84 -8.46
CA PHE A 151 10.36 -11.84 -8.13
C PHE A 151 11.44 -12.41 -7.21
N SER A 152 12.70 -12.10 -7.50
CA SER A 152 13.81 -12.34 -6.61
C SER A 152 14.76 -11.14 -6.59
N ALA A 153 14.99 -10.59 -5.39
CA ALA A 153 16.00 -9.56 -5.20
C ALA A 153 17.43 -10.13 -5.21
N PHE A 154 17.57 -11.46 -5.09
CA PHE A 154 18.88 -12.12 -5.02
C PHE A 154 19.50 -12.25 -6.40
N ASP A 155 18.74 -12.71 -7.40
CA ASP A 155 19.23 -12.97 -8.75
C ASP A 155 18.71 -11.99 -9.81
N GLY A 156 17.83 -11.06 -9.42
CA GLY A 156 17.26 -10.04 -10.30
C GLY A 156 16.01 -10.47 -11.07
N THR A 157 15.52 -11.69 -10.86
CA THR A 157 14.32 -12.18 -11.53
C THR A 157 13.13 -11.24 -11.28
N GLY A 158 12.46 -10.83 -12.35
CA GLY A 158 11.21 -10.06 -12.30
C GLY A 158 11.32 -8.60 -11.89
N ILE A 159 12.52 -8.08 -11.55
CA ILE A 159 12.69 -6.69 -11.05
C ILE A 159 12.19 -5.65 -12.04
N GLU A 160 12.53 -5.76 -13.32
CA GLU A 160 12.10 -4.79 -14.33
C GLU A 160 10.58 -4.80 -14.52
N ALA A 161 9.96 -5.97 -14.49
CA ALA A 161 8.50 -6.07 -14.55
C ALA A 161 7.82 -5.37 -13.35
N VAL A 162 8.41 -5.49 -12.15
CA VAL A 162 7.92 -4.79 -10.97
C VAL A 162 8.14 -3.28 -11.08
N ARG A 163 9.29 -2.82 -11.59
CA ARG A 163 9.54 -1.39 -11.83
C ARG A 163 8.51 -0.78 -12.77
N GLU A 164 8.19 -1.44 -13.86
CA GLU A 164 7.16 -0.98 -14.81
C GLU A 164 5.76 -0.94 -14.16
N LEU A 165 5.44 -1.90 -13.28
CA LEU A 165 4.20 -1.85 -12.51
C LEU A 165 4.12 -0.67 -11.56
N LEU A 166 5.23 -0.24 -10.98
CA LEU A 166 5.29 0.86 -10.01
C LEU A 166 5.27 2.23 -10.68
N LYS A 167 5.79 2.33 -11.89
CA LYS A 167 6.01 3.58 -12.61
C LYS A 167 4.73 4.38 -12.82
N GLY A 168 4.74 5.62 -12.32
CA GLY A 168 3.61 6.54 -12.47
C GLY A 168 2.37 6.20 -11.64
N HIS A 169 2.46 5.27 -10.70
CA HIS A 169 1.33 4.82 -9.89
C HIS A 169 1.56 4.99 -8.40
N THR A 170 0.49 5.31 -7.69
CA THR A 170 0.46 5.24 -6.22
C THR A 170 0.13 3.82 -5.81
N THR A 171 1.13 3.11 -5.30
CA THR A 171 1.07 1.67 -5.05
C THR A 171 1.20 1.36 -3.56
N LEU A 172 0.29 0.57 -3.02
CA LEU A 172 0.42 -0.01 -1.68
C LEU A 172 1.26 -1.30 -1.76
N LEU A 173 2.36 -1.34 -1.01
CA LEU A 173 3.14 -2.55 -0.83
C LEU A 173 2.73 -3.25 0.47
N ALA A 174 2.16 -4.44 0.35
CA ALA A 174 1.63 -5.22 1.46
C ALA A 174 2.26 -6.62 1.52
N GLY A 175 2.14 -7.28 2.66
CA GLY A 175 2.66 -8.63 2.89
C GLY A 175 3.14 -8.82 4.33
N ASN A 176 3.38 -10.06 4.72
CA ASN A 176 3.84 -10.41 6.07
C ASN A 176 5.28 -9.92 6.34
N SER A 177 5.71 -9.99 7.59
CA SER A 177 7.11 -9.73 7.94
C SER A 177 8.01 -10.81 7.31
N GLY A 178 9.19 -10.40 6.84
CA GLY A 178 10.19 -11.32 6.30
C GLY A 178 9.99 -11.77 4.84
N VAL A 179 8.90 -11.38 4.18
CA VAL A 179 8.63 -11.76 2.76
C VAL A 179 9.48 -10.98 1.75
N GLY A 180 10.21 -9.93 2.17
CA GLY A 180 11.11 -9.19 1.30
C GLY A 180 10.63 -7.81 0.83
N LYS A 181 9.60 -7.22 1.47
CA LYS A 181 9.08 -5.88 1.08
C LYS A 181 10.13 -4.78 1.09
N SER A 182 10.92 -4.69 2.18
CA SER A 182 11.96 -3.66 2.30
C SER A 182 13.08 -3.86 1.29
N THR A 183 13.43 -5.12 1.01
CA THR A 183 14.41 -5.48 -0.02
C THR A 183 13.88 -5.08 -1.40
N LEU A 184 12.61 -5.38 -1.68
CA LEU A 184 11.97 -4.97 -2.93
C LEU A 184 12.01 -3.46 -3.10
N ALA A 185 11.60 -2.69 -2.07
CA ALA A 185 11.61 -1.24 -2.13
C ALA A 185 13.00 -0.70 -2.46
N GLY A 186 14.05 -1.16 -1.75
CA GLY A 186 15.43 -0.74 -2.02
C GLY A 186 16.01 -1.19 -3.37
N THR A 187 15.39 -2.20 -4.01
CA THR A 187 15.87 -2.69 -5.33
C THR A 187 15.24 -1.93 -6.50
N VAL A 188 14.03 -1.37 -6.29
CA VAL A 188 13.27 -0.69 -7.35
C VAL A 188 13.41 0.84 -7.32
N GLU A 189 13.98 1.40 -6.24
CA GLU A 189 14.40 2.80 -6.17
C GLU A 189 15.58 3.05 -7.12
#